data_6ef1d1576175e6a40e18c4c8876739cf
#
_entry.id   6ef1d1576175e6a40e18c4c8876739cf
#
_cell.length_a   1.000
_cell.length_b   1.000
_cell.length_c   1.000
_cell.angle_alpha   90.00
_cell.angle_beta   90.00
_cell.angle_gamma   90.00
#
_symmetry.space_group_name_H-M   'P 1'
#
loop_
_entity.id
_entity.type
_entity.pdbx_description
1 polymer ?
#
loop_
_entity_poly.entity_id
_entity_poly.type
_entity_poly.pdbx_seq_one_letter_code
_entity_poly.pdbx_strand_id
1 'polypeptide(L)'
;MKNKNIIIIVIVALIILITLGIIFISQKATNKTGSTNLNPIEKQEDLSTLIDEIYKGKEDVLPKLQTQFIEPTDTESVKGATGLDNGNDLQYIAISEPMMSSQAYSLVLVKVKDGVDANNIAKTMSEKIDTRKWICVSAEKLYATSSNDIVCLVMASEEWAKPVYEGFKALAGTVQEEYTKTEELPELPEELYLQAGTRPRAGTAPHLHQS
;
A
#
# COMPACT_ATOMS: atom_id res chain seq x y z
N MET A 1 -43.19 49.98 10.27
CA MET A 1 -41.73 49.98 10.05
C MET A 1 -40.97 48.90 10.83
N LYS A 2 -41.46 48.42 11.96
CA LYS A 2 -40.78 47.39 12.81
C LYS A 2 -40.59 46.00 12.13
N ASN A 3 -41.59 45.55 11.32
CA ASN A 3 -41.57 44.22 10.70
C ASN A 3 -40.57 44.09 9.53
N LYS A 4 -40.26 45.17 8.78
CA LYS A 4 -39.27 45.10 7.69
C LYS A 4 -37.84 44.86 8.20
N ASN A 5 -37.48 45.46 9.33
CA ASN A 5 -36.15 45.28 9.90
C ASN A 5 -35.95 43.86 10.47
N ILE A 6 -37.01 43.24 11.01
CA ILE A 6 -36.99 41.85 11.50
C ILE A 6 -36.78 40.88 10.32
N ILE A 7 -37.49 41.11 9.19
CA ILE A 7 -37.33 40.26 7.99
C ILE A 7 -35.92 40.35 7.42
N ILE A 8 -35.34 41.56 7.38
CA ILE A 8 -33.95 41.74 6.92
C ILE A 8 -32.94 41.00 7.82
N ILE A 9 -33.11 41.07 9.14
CA ILE A 9 -32.26 40.38 10.10
C ILE A 9 -32.33 38.86 9.93
N VAL A 10 -33.53 38.32 9.72
CA VAL A 10 -33.73 36.87 9.49
C VAL A 10 -33.08 36.41 8.18
N ILE A 11 -33.20 37.18 7.12
CA ILE A 11 -32.58 36.86 5.82
C ILE A 11 -31.05 36.88 5.94
N VAL A 12 -30.48 37.89 6.59
CA VAL A 12 -29.01 37.98 6.81
C VAL A 12 -28.51 36.81 7.66
N ALA A 13 -29.22 36.42 8.72
CA ALA A 13 -28.88 35.27 9.54
C ALA A 13 -28.92 33.95 8.75
N LEU A 14 -29.90 33.75 7.88
CA LEU A 14 -30.01 32.60 6.99
C LEU A 14 -28.85 32.54 5.97
N ILE A 15 -28.46 33.67 5.39
CA ILE A 15 -27.34 33.75 4.46
C ILE A 15 -26.02 33.40 5.18
N ILE A 16 -25.82 33.87 6.42
CA ILE A 16 -24.61 33.54 7.22
C ILE A 16 -24.61 32.06 7.55
N LEU A 17 -25.72 31.43 7.90
CA LEU A 17 -25.82 30.00 8.16
C LEU A 17 -25.51 29.15 6.92
N ILE A 18 -26.00 29.57 5.76
CA ILE A 18 -25.73 28.89 4.48
C ILE A 18 -24.26 29.01 4.08
N THR A 19 -23.67 30.22 4.24
CA THR A 19 -22.24 30.42 3.93
C THR A 19 -21.31 29.65 4.90
N LEU A 20 -21.64 29.62 6.19
CA LEU A 20 -20.93 28.79 7.17
C LEU A 20 -21.08 27.29 6.89
N GLY A 21 -22.27 26.85 6.46
CA GLY A 21 -22.51 25.46 6.05
C GLY A 21 -21.69 25.07 4.81
N ILE A 22 -21.58 25.95 3.81
CA ILE A 22 -20.77 25.71 2.60
C ILE A 22 -19.27 25.67 2.96
N ILE A 23 -18.79 26.55 3.86
CA ILE A 23 -17.39 26.54 4.34
C ILE A 23 -17.10 25.25 5.11
N PHE A 24 -18.03 24.76 5.93
CA PHE A 24 -17.85 23.53 6.71
C PHE A 24 -17.84 22.26 5.82
N ILE A 25 -18.62 22.27 4.71
CA ILE A 25 -18.61 21.19 3.72
C ILE A 25 -17.31 21.22 2.90
N SER A 26 -16.79 22.41 2.56
CA SER A 26 -15.50 22.57 1.86
C SER A 26 -14.29 22.16 2.70
N GLN A 27 -14.34 22.24 4.03
CA GLN A 27 -13.22 21.85 4.90
C GLN A 27 -13.12 20.34 5.14
N LYS A 28 -14.14 19.55 4.79
CA LYS A 28 -14.11 18.09 4.96
C LYS A 28 -13.46 17.35 3.79
N ALA A 29 -13.02 18.04 2.75
CA ALA A 29 -12.44 17.48 1.54
C ALA A 29 -11.01 17.98 1.25
N THR A 30 -10.30 18.51 2.23
CA THR A 30 -8.85 18.71 2.09
C THR A 30 -8.13 17.51 2.68
N ASN A 31 -8.18 16.36 1.98
CA ASN A 31 -7.04 15.46 2.00
C ASN A 31 -5.81 16.30 1.65
N LYS A 32 -4.79 16.28 2.49
CA LYS A 32 -3.47 16.85 2.20
C LYS A 32 -2.97 16.15 0.93
N THR A 33 -3.32 16.67 -0.23
CA THR A 33 -2.74 16.26 -1.50
C THR A 33 -1.30 16.76 -1.48
N GLY A 34 -0.38 15.94 -0.98
CA GLY A 34 1.02 16.13 -1.22
C GLY A 34 1.21 16.11 -2.74
N SER A 35 2.03 17.02 -3.27
CA SER A 35 2.38 16.98 -4.70
C SER A 35 3.06 15.64 -4.98
N THR A 36 2.39 14.75 -5.73
CA THR A 36 3.01 13.52 -6.24
C THR A 36 3.63 13.78 -7.61
N ASN A 37 4.68 13.04 -7.92
CA ASN A 37 5.29 13.01 -9.25
C ASN A 37 4.73 11.86 -10.11
N LEU A 38 3.83 11.03 -9.55
CA LEU A 38 3.18 9.95 -10.31
C LEU A 38 2.30 10.52 -11.42
N ASN A 39 2.36 9.90 -12.58
CA ASN A 39 1.42 10.15 -13.66
C ASN A 39 0.00 9.74 -13.22
N PRO A 40 -1.05 10.46 -13.67
CA PRO A 40 -2.43 10.05 -13.41
C PRO A 40 -2.70 8.62 -13.89
N ILE A 41 -3.38 7.84 -13.07
CA ILE A 41 -3.84 6.50 -13.42
C ILE A 41 -5.29 6.63 -13.94
N GLU A 42 -5.45 6.57 -15.25
CA GLU A 42 -6.76 6.71 -15.91
C GLU A 42 -7.39 5.35 -16.25
N LYS A 43 -6.56 4.32 -16.41
CA LYS A 43 -6.95 2.95 -16.72
C LYS A 43 -6.04 1.96 -16.01
N GLN A 44 -6.45 0.71 -15.91
CA GLN A 44 -5.71 -0.31 -15.17
C GLN A 44 -4.30 -0.60 -15.75
N GLU A 45 -4.10 -0.45 -17.07
CA GLU A 45 -2.80 -0.63 -17.73
C GLU A 45 -1.75 0.40 -17.24
N ASP A 46 -2.18 1.57 -16.77
CA ASP A 46 -1.28 2.57 -16.22
C ASP A 46 -0.62 2.08 -14.92
N LEU A 47 -1.30 1.21 -14.13
CA LEU A 47 -0.69 0.53 -12.99
C LEU A 47 0.41 -0.44 -13.41
N SER A 48 0.22 -1.18 -14.53
CA SER A 48 1.27 -2.05 -15.07
C SER A 48 2.48 -1.23 -15.51
N THR A 49 2.26 -0.11 -16.17
CA THR A 49 3.35 0.81 -16.55
C THR A 49 4.10 1.34 -15.33
N LEU A 50 3.39 1.69 -14.26
CA LEU A 50 4.01 2.12 -13.01
C LEU A 50 4.82 0.98 -12.35
N ILE A 51 4.35 -0.26 -12.40
CA ILE A 51 5.09 -1.45 -11.93
C ILE A 51 6.39 -1.61 -12.72
N ASP A 52 6.35 -1.48 -14.05
CA ASP A 52 7.53 -1.57 -14.90
C ASP A 52 8.56 -0.46 -14.57
N GLU A 53 8.08 0.76 -14.30
CA GLU A 53 8.94 1.86 -13.85
C GLU A 53 9.57 1.60 -12.47
N ILE A 54 8.82 1.01 -11.52
CA ILE A 54 9.32 0.61 -10.21
C ILE A 54 10.43 -0.44 -10.35
N TYR A 55 10.31 -1.38 -11.28
CA TYR A 55 11.27 -2.46 -11.49
C TYR A 55 12.52 -2.05 -12.26
N LYS A 56 12.49 -0.95 -12.95
CA LYS A 56 13.58 -0.48 -13.79
C LYS A 56 14.91 -0.43 -13.03
N GLY A 57 15.92 -1.13 -13.57
CA GLY A 57 17.25 -1.27 -12.97
C GLY A 57 17.30 -2.25 -11.79
N LYS A 58 16.30 -3.14 -11.66
CA LYS A 58 16.24 -4.19 -10.63
C LYS A 58 16.07 -5.59 -11.24
N GLU A 59 16.18 -5.69 -12.57
CA GLU A 59 15.90 -6.91 -13.33
C GLU A 59 16.85 -8.07 -12.97
N ASP A 60 18.08 -7.76 -12.55
CA ASP A 60 19.06 -8.76 -12.12
C ASP A 60 18.86 -9.25 -10.69
N VAL A 61 18.09 -8.53 -9.88
CA VAL A 61 17.84 -8.85 -8.45
C VAL A 61 16.51 -9.55 -8.27
N LEU A 62 15.49 -9.13 -9.02
CA LEU A 62 14.13 -9.64 -8.87
C LEU A 62 13.93 -10.97 -9.63
N PRO A 63 13.06 -11.86 -9.16
CA PRO A 63 12.67 -13.04 -9.91
C PRO A 63 11.90 -12.65 -11.18
N LYS A 64 11.62 -13.63 -12.05
CA LYS A 64 10.73 -13.42 -13.19
C LYS A 64 9.30 -13.20 -12.70
N LEU A 65 8.80 -12.00 -12.90
CA LEU A 65 7.50 -11.54 -12.42
C LEU A 65 6.50 -11.43 -13.58
N GLN A 66 5.23 -11.62 -13.27
CA GLN A 66 4.10 -11.41 -14.17
C GLN A 66 3.11 -10.47 -13.51
N THR A 67 2.72 -9.41 -14.21
CA THR A 67 1.68 -8.49 -13.77
C THR A 67 0.32 -8.96 -14.27
N GLN A 68 -0.66 -8.97 -13.38
CA GLN A 68 -2.05 -9.30 -13.65
C GLN A 68 -2.96 -8.24 -13.06
N PHE A 69 -4.18 -8.12 -13.60
CA PHE A 69 -5.21 -7.23 -13.05
C PHE A 69 -6.26 -8.05 -12.32
N ILE A 70 -6.79 -7.46 -11.26
CA ILE A 70 -7.86 -8.05 -10.45
C ILE A 70 -9.08 -7.14 -10.55
N GLU A 71 -10.21 -7.73 -10.91
CA GLU A 71 -11.48 -7.01 -10.92
C GLU A 71 -11.92 -6.72 -9.48
N PRO A 72 -12.24 -5.44 -9.13
CA PRO A 72 -12.68 -5.09 -7.78
C PRO A 72 -13.94 -5.82 -7.30
N THR A 73 -14.71 -6.39 -8.22
CA THR A 73 -15.91 -7.20 -7.94
C THR A 73 -15.58 -8.65 -7.59
N ASP A 74 -14.39 -9.13 -7.89
CA ASP A 74 -13.91 -10.47 -7.50
C ASP A 74 -13.39 -10.44 -6.06
N THR A 75 -14.28 -10.62 -5.12
CA THR A 75 -14.01 -10.51 -3.68
C THR A 75 -12.93 -11.49 -3.21
N GLU A 76 -12.86 -12.69 -3.78
CA GLU A 76 -11.87 -13.70 -3.38
C GLU A 76 -10.47 -13.29 -3.82
N SER A 77 -10.30 -12.90 -5.07
CA SER A 77 -9.03 -12.38 -5.59
C SER A 77 -8.60 -11.09 -4.91
N VAL A 78 -9.53 -10.17 -4.65
CA VAL A 78 -9.27 -8.94 -3.89
C VAL A 78 -8.74 -9.29 -2.49
N LYS A 79 -9.40 -10.19 -1.77
CA LYS A 79 -8.97 -10.60 -0.43
C LYS A 79 -7.59 -11.27 -0.45
N GLY A 80 -7.34 -12.16 -1.39
CA GLY A 80 -6.05 -12.84 -1.54
C GLY A 80 -4.90 -11.90 -1.88
N ALA A 81 -5.15 -10.86 -2.68
CA ALA A 81 -4.13 -9.91 -3.10
C ALA A 81 -3.90 -8.77 -2.08
N THR A 82 -4.95 -8.31 -1.43
CA THR A 82 -4.93 -7.07 -0.62
C THR A 82 -5.20 -7.28 0.86
N GLY A 83 -5.78 -8.40 1.27
CA GLY A 83 -6.31 -8.64 2.61
C GLY A 83 -7.65 -7.93 2.90
N LEU A 84 -8.16 -7.14 1.96
CA LEU A 84 -9.45 -6.45 2.12
C LEU A 84 -10.62 -7.42 1.95
N ASP A 85 -11.71 -7.19 2.68
CA ASP A 85 -12.88 -8.05 2.62
C ASP A 85 -13.68 -7.90 1.31
N ASN A 86 -13.51 -6.79 0.58
CA ASN A 86 -14.11 -6.50 -0.72
C ASN A 86 -13.38 -5.36 -1.43
N GLY A 87 -13.66 -5.15 -2.72
CA GLY A 87 -13.07 -4.09 -3.54
C GLY A 87 -13.98 -2.86 -3.76
N ASN A 88 -14.97 -2.62 -2.89
CA ASN A 88 -15.95 -1.55 -3.09
C ASN A 88 -15.32 -0.14 -3.20
N ASP A 89 -14.22 0.09 -2.50
CA ASP A 89 -13.48 1.36 -2.46
C ASP A 89 -12.38 1.43 -3.53
N LEU A 90 -12.15 0.35 -4.27
CA LEU A 90 -11.07 0.22 -5.24
C LEU A 90 -11.57 0.48 -6.65
N GLN A 91 -10.76 1.18 -7.46
CA GLN A 91 -11.05 1.44 -8.86
C GLN A 91 -10.29 0.46 -9.77
N TYR A 92 -8.98 0.32 -9.57
CA TYR A 92 -8.12 -0.60 -10.30
C TYR A 92 -7.16 -1.30 -9.34
N ILE A 93 -6.83 -2.55 -9.65
CA ILE A 93 -5.90 -3.37 -8.87
C ILE A 93 -4.96 -4.07 -9.85
N ALA A 94 -3.65 -3.90 -9.65
CA ALA A 94 -2.62 -4.66 -10.34
C ALA A 94 -1.78 -5.40 -9.30
N ILE A 95 -1.49 -6.67 -9.57
CA ILE A 95 -0.62 -7.52 -8.78
C ILE A 95 0.51 -8.05 -9.65
N SER A 96 1.73 -8.01 -9.14
CA SER A 96 2.90 -8.58 -9.78
C SER A 96 3.52 -9.63 -8.88
N GLU A 97 3.57 -10.87 -9.38
CA GLU A 97 4.02 -12.05 -8.65
C GLU A 97 4.87 -12.97 -9.53
N PRO A 98 5.70 -13.85 -8.94
CA PRO A 98 6.39 -14.89 -9.68
C PRO A 98 5.41 -15.86 -10.33
N MET A 99 5.77 -16.38 -11.51
CA MET A 99 4.99 -17.42 -12.17
C MET A 99 4.98 -18.76 -11.39
N MET A 100 5.89 -18.91 -10.43
CA MET A 100 6.00 -20.11 -9.57
C MET A 100 5.76 -19.73 -8.12
N SER A 101 4.86 -20.44 -7.45
CA SER A 101 4.47 -20.20 -6.05
C SER A 101 5.53 -20.58 -5.00
N SER A 102 6.73 -21.00 -5.43
CA SER A 102 7.84 -21.31 -4.53
C SER A 102 8.65 -20.10 -4.09
N GLN A 103 8.30 -18.91 -4.56
CA GLN A 103 8.97 -17.65 -4.20
C GLN A 103 7.95 -16.72 -3.56
N ALA A 104 8.20 -16.32 -2.33
CA ALA A 104 7.34 -15.37 -1.62
C ALA A 104 7.66 -13.95 -2.08
N TYR A 105 6.92 -13.49 -3.07
CA TYR A 105 6.98 -12.13 -3.57
C TYR A 105 5.60 -11.69 -4.07
N SER A 106 5.18 -10.49 -3.70
CA SER A 106 3.97 -9.85 -4.22
C SER A 106 4.12 -8.34 -4.15
N LEU A 107 3.97 -7.65 -5.27
CA LEU A 107 3.75 -6.21 -5.35
C LEU A 107 2.31 -5.97 -5.77
N VAL A 108 1.56 -5.23 -4.98
CA VAL A 108 0.18 -4.84 -5.27
C VAL A 108 0.11 -3.32 -5.36
N LEU A 109 -0.37 -2.81 -6.48
CA LEU A 109 -0.75 -1.43 -6.65
C LEU A 109 -2.26 -1.33 -6.76
N VAL A 110 -2.83 -0.41 -6.01
CA VAL A 110 -4.27 -0.15 -6.00
C VAL A 110 -4.52 1.32 -6.29
N LYS A 111 -5.40 1.61 -7.24
CA LYS A 111 -6.04 2.90 -7.35
C LYS A 111 -7.36 2.89 -6.58
N VAL A 112 -7.51 3.78 -5.63
CA VAL A 112 -8.77 3.94 -4.92
C VAL A 112 -9.73 4.84 -5.68
N LYS A 113 -11.03 4.72 -5.41
CA LYS A 113 -12.07 5.60 -5.97
C LYS A 113 -11.97 7.01 -5.39
N ASP A 114 -12.55 7.97 -6.12
CA ASP A 114 -12.60 9.36 -5.68
C ASP A 114 -13.24 9.50 -4.30
N GLY A 115 -12.59 10.26 -3.42
CA GLY A 115 -13.06 10.52 -2.07
C GLY A 115 -12.72 9.42 -1.04
N VAL A 116 -12.11 8.32 -1.47
CA VAL A 116 -11.62 7.27 -0.56
C VAL A 116 -10.25 7.67 0.00
N ASP A 117 -10.05 7.41 1.29
CA ASP A 117 -8.77 7.62 1.96
C ASP A 117 -7.78 6.49 1.64
N ALA A 118 -6.86 6.74 0.71
CA ALA A 118 -5.85 5.78 0.29
C ALA A 118 -4.92 5.36 1.45
N ASN A 119 -4.64 6.26 2.40
CA ASN A 119 -3.82 5.92 3.56
C ASN A 119 -4.51 4.91 4.48
N ASN A 120 -5.80 5.06 4.70
CA ASN A 120 -6.58 4.09 5.45
C ASN A 120 -6.66 2.72 4.75
N ILE A 121 -6.72 2.71 3.42
CA ILE A 121 -6.64 1.46 2.62
C ILE A 121 -5.25 0.83 2.78
N ALA A 122 -4.15 1.60 2.65
CA ALA A 122 -2.78 1.10 2.85
C ALA A 122 -2.60 0.47 4.23
N LYS A 123 -3.08 1.15 5.28
CA LYS A 123 -3.08 0.65 6.66
C LYS A 123 -3.82 -0.68 6.76
N THR A 124 -5.06 -0.72 6.30
CA THR A 124 -5.92 -1.91 6.38
C THR A 124 -5.30 -3.09 5.62
N MET A 125 -4.74 -2.84 4.43
CA MET A 125 -4.03 -3.86 3.66
C MET A 125 -2.84 -4.40 4.44
N SER A 126 -2.00 -3.54 5.04
CA SER A 126 -0.83 -3.95 5.81
C SER A 126 -1.18 -4.79 7.05
N GLU A 127 -2.32 -4.52 7.69
CA GLU A 127 -2.80 -5.23 8.87
C GLU A 127 -3.43 -6.58 8.53
N LYS A 128 -4.19 -6.66 7.42
CA LYS A 128 -5.05 -7.82 7.12
C LYS A 128 -4.45 -8.81 6.14
N ILE A 129 -3.47 -8.42 5.30
CA ILE A 129 -2.88 -9.32 4.33
C ILE A 129 -2.16 -10.49 4.99
N ASP A 130 -2.34 -11.68 4.44
CA ASP A 130 -1.61 -12.87 4.88
C ASP A 130 -0.22 -12.92 4.23
N THR A 131 0.82 -12.75 5.04
CA THR A 131 2.23 -12.86 4.63
C THR A 131 2.68 -14.28 4.32
N ARG A 132 1.81 -15.27 4.56
CA ARG A 132 2.04 -16.71 4.34
C ARG A 132 1.14 -17.29 3.25
N LYS A 133 0.59 -16.45 2.37
CA LYS A 133 -0.35 -16.88 1.32
C LYS A 133 0.23 -17.90 0.31
N TRP A 134 1.55 -18.11 0.31
CA TRP A 134 2.23 -19.07 -0.58
C TRP A 134 2.38 -20.44 0.07
N ILE A 135 2.67 -21.46 -0.75
CA ILE A 135 2.90 -22.83 -0.28
C ILE A 135 4.34 -22.95 0.20
N CYS A 136 4.55 -23.33 1.47
CA CYS A 136 5.85 -23.60 2.10
C CYS A 136 6.82 -22.40 2.19
N VAL A 137 6.40 -21.21 1.83
CA VAL A 137 7.21 -20.00 1.94
C VAL A 137 6.37 -18.86 2.47
N SER A 138 7.01 -17.89 3.12
CA SER A 138 6.38 -16.68 3.63
C SER A 138 7.23 -15.46 3.31
N ALA A 139 6.58 -14.30 3.22
CA ALA A 139 7.30 -13.05 3.09
C ALA A 139 7.93 -12.67 4.44
N GLU A 140 9.20 -12.30 4.42
CA GLU A 140 9.95 -11.80 5.58
C GLU A 140 9.53 -10.38 5.94
N LYS A 141 9.30 -9.55 4.90
CA LYS A 141 8.97 -8.13 5.03
C LYS A 141 7.71 -7.77 4.26
N LEU A 142 6.99 -6.86 4.84
CA LEU A 142 5.91 -6.12 4.19
C LEU A 142 6.17 -4.63 4.36
N TYR A 143 6.00 -3.90 3.27
CA TYR A 143 5.97 -2.44 3.23
C TYR A 143 4.69 -2.00 2.56
N ALA A 144 4.00 -1.02 3.15
CA ALA A 144 2.82 -0.41 2.52
C ALA A 144 2.82 1.10 2.77
N THR A 145 2.33 1.84 1.80
CA THR A 145 2.11 3.29 1.87
C THR A 145 1.16 3.72 0.78
N SER A 146 0.82 5.00 0.76
CA SER A 146 0.06 5.60 -0.34
C SER A 146 0.65 6.92 -0.80
N SER A 147 0.37 7.27 -2.05
CA SER A 147 0.65 8.59 -2.62
C SER A 147 -0.57 9.03 -3.42
N ASN A 148 -1.21 10.12 -3.03
CA ASN A 148 -2.52 10.54 -3.52
C ASN A 148 -3.56 9.41 -3.39
N ASP A 149 -4.07 8.92 -4.52
CA ASP A 149 -5.07 7.87 -4.65
C ASP A 149 -4.48 6.49 -5.02
N ILE A 150 -3.15 6.37 -4.98
CA ILE A 150 -2.43 5.12 -5.26
C ILE A 150 -1.88 4.52 -3.98
N VAL A 151 -2.22 3.26 -3.72
CA VAL A 151 -1.66 2.44 -2.65
C VAL A 151 -0.63 1.50 -3.23
N CYS A 152 0.51 1.40 -2.56
CA CYS A 152 1.55 0.43 -2.83
C CYS A 152 1.70 -0.50 -1.62
N LEU A 153 1.64 -1.80 -1.86
CA LEU A 153 1.98 -2.83 -0.89
C LEU A 153 2.95 -3.80 -1.55
N VAL A 154 4.09 -4.03 -0.92
CA VAL A 154 5.05 -5.05 -1.35
C VAL A 154 5.39 -5.95 -0.17
N MET A 155 5.45 -7.26 -0.43
CA MET A 155 5.89 -8.27 0.54
C MET A 155 6.75 -9.33 -0.14
N ALA A 156 7.93 -9.54 0.45
CA ALA A 156 8.94 -10.48 -0.02
C ALA A 156 10.02 -10.69 1.06
N SER A 157 11.19 -11.24 0.68
CA SER A 157 12.43 -11.08 1.46
C SER A 157 12.81 -9.59 1.52
N GLU A 158 13.57 -9.20 2.54
CA GLU A 158 14.08 -7.81 2.67
C GLU A 158 14.84 -7.37 1.40
N GLU A 159 15.66 -8.27 0.83
CA GLU A 159 16.47 -8.04 -0.36
C GLU A 159 15.62 -7.62 -1.57
N TRP A 160 14.42 -8.18 -1.72
CA TRP A 160 13.52 -7.87 -2.84
C TRP A 160 12.52 -6.76 -2.51
N ALA A 161 11.93 -6.80 -1.31
CA ALA A 161 10.88 -5.87 -0.95
C ALA A 161 11.38 -4.43 -0.84
N LYS A 162 12.53 -4.22 -0.19
CA LYS A 162 13.05 -2.88 0.07
C LYS A 162 13.38 -2.07 -1.19
N PRO A 163 14.16 -2.57 -2.16
CA PRO A 163 14.45 -1.80 -3.37
C PRO A 163 13.22 -1.52 -4.22
N VAL A 164 12.20 -2.40 -4.21
CA VAL A 164 10.93 -2.17 -4.90
C VAL A 164 10.14 -1.07 -4.20
N TYR A 165 10.02 -1.13 -2.88
CA TYR A 165 9.34 -0.11 -2.09
C TYR A 165 9.98 1.28 -2.24
N GLU A 166 11.32 1.36 -2.15
CA GLU A 166 12.06 2.62 -2.37
C GLU A 166 11.91 3.11 -3.82
N GLY A 167 11.79 2.20 -4.80
CA GLY A 167 11.49 2.55 -6.19
C GLY A 167 10.13 3.26 -6.33
N PHE A 168 9.08 2.75 -5.68
CA PHE A 168 7.78 3.42 -5.63
C PHE A 168 7.90 4.81 -5.00
N LYS A 169 8.56 4.92 -3.83
CA LYS A 169 8.74 6.20 -3.13
C LYS A 169 9.49 7.23 -3.97
N ALA A 170 10.53 6.80 -4.68
CA ALA A 170 11.31 7.68 -5.55
C ALA A 170 10.45 8.24 -6.71
N LEU A 171 9.59 7.42 -7.31
CA LEU A 171 8.66 7.85 -8.35
C LEU A 171 7.55 8.74 -7.79
N ALA A 172 7.02 8.40 -6.63
CA ALA A 172 5.96 9.17 -5.98
C ALA A 172 6.44 10.55 -5.49
N GLY A 173 7.70 10.67 -5.07
CA GLY A 173 8.25 11.88 -4.47
C GLY A 173 7.75 12.13 -3.05
N THR A 174 6.44 12.13 -2.84
CA THR A 174 5.82 12.27 -1.52
C THR A 174 4.88 11.09 -1.26
N VAL A 175 5.08 10.41 -0.15
CA VAL A 175 4.19 9.36 0.34
C VAL A 175 3.55 9.77 1.65
N GLN A 176 2.45 9.13 2.01
CA GLN A 176 1.77 9.31 3.29
C GLN A 176 2.45 8.45 4.38
N GLU A 177 1.69 7.94 5.33
CA GLU A 177 2.22 7.09 6.38
C GLU A 177 2.77 5.78 5.82
N GLU A 178 3.90 5.34 6.38
CA GLU A 178 4.58 4.11 5.97
C GLU A 178 4.29 3.01 6.99
N TYR A 179 3.80 1.87 6.51
CA TYR A 179 3.48 0.71 7.32
C TYR A 179 4.47 -0.41 7.01
N THR A 180 5.04 -1.01 8.05
CA THR A 180 6.04 -2.08 7.91
C THR A 180 5.70 -3.21 8.86
N LYS A 181 5.81 -4.44 8.34
CA LYS A 181 5.68 -5.67 9.13
C LYS A 181 6.88 -6.57 8.84
N THR A 182 7.43 -7.17 9.88
CA THR A 182 8.49 -8.19 9.79
C THR A 182 7.92 -9.49 10.35
N GLU A 183 7.98 -10.56 9.57
CA GLU A 183 7.68 -11.90 10.04
C GLU A 183 8.99 -12.56 10.45
N GLU A 184 9.10 -12.92 11.71
CA GLU A 184 10.21 -13.76 12.17
C GLU A 184 9.97 -15.18 11.63
N LEU A 185 10.84 -15.61 10.74
CA LEU A 185 10.85 -17.01 10.32
C LEU A 185 11.21 -17.85 11.56
N PRO A 186 10.47 -18.95 11.85
CA PRO A 186 10.85 -19.83 12.95
C PRO A 186 12.29 -20.30 12.74
N GLU A 187 13.15 -20.03 13.71
CA GLU A 187 14.51 -20.58 13.70
C GLU A 187 14.40 -22.12 13.64
N LEU A 188 15.01 -22.69 12.62
CA LEU A 188 15.09 -24.14 12.53
C LEU A 188 15.91 -24.64 13.74
N PRO A 189 15.46 -25.70 14.43
CA PRO A 189 16.22 -26.27 15.52
C PRO A 189 17.65 -26.58 15.06
N GLU A 190 18.65 -26.25 15.90
CA GLU A 190 20.08 -26.40 15.58
C GLU A 190 20.44 -27.83 15.14
N GLU A 191 19.68 -28.82 15.61
CA GLU A 191 19.80 -30.23 15.23
C GLU A 191 19.56 -30.50 13.74
N LEU A 192 18.69 -29.70 13.08
CA LEU A 192 18.41 -29.85 11.66
C LEU A 192 19.56 -29.31 10.79
N TYR A 193 20.27 -28.30 11.24
CA TYR A 193 21.45 -27.76 10.55
C TYR A 193 22.62 -28.75 10.57
N LEU A 194 22.76 -29.53 11.65
CA LEU A 194 23.79 -30.57 11.77
C LEU A 194 23.53 -31.76 10.83
N GLN A 195 22.28 -32.06 10.54
CA GLN A 195 21.91 -33.14 9.60
C GLN A 195 22.04 -32.73 8.13
N ALA A 196 21.84 -31.44 7.80
CA ALA A 196 21.89 -30.93 6.42
C ALA A 196 23.34 -30.61 5.94
N GLY A 197 24.34 -30.66 6.80
CA GLY A 197 25.77 -30.44 6.43
C GLY A 197 26.10 -29.00 6.00
N THR A 198 25.18 -28.07 6.16
CA THR A 198 25.36 -26.67 5.77
C THR A 198 25.10 -25.75 6.96
N ARG A 199 26.20 -25.20 7.54
CA ARG A 199 26.05 -24.07 8.48
C ARG A 199 25.74 -22.80 7.70
N PRO A 200 24.70 -22.05 8.06
CA PRO A 200 24.58 -20.67 7.60
C PRO A 200 25.80 -19.88 8.10
N ARG A 201 26.40 -19.05 7.27
CA ARG A 201 27.42 -18.09 7.71
C ARG A 201 26.78 -17.20 8.78
N ALA A 202 27.33 -17.25 9.98
CA ALA A 202 26.95 -16.39 11.09
C ALA A 202 27.08 -14.92 10.65
N GLY A 203 25.95 -14.26 10.43
CA GLY A 203 25.86 -12.81 10.41
C GLY A 203 26.14 -12.31 11.82
N THR A 204 27.08 -11.39 11.93
CA THR A 204 27.61 -10.73 13.12
C THR A 204 26.55 -10.46 14.20
N ALA A 205 26.67 -11.17 15.32
CA ALA A 205 25.95 -10.86 16.55
C ALA A 205 26.33 -9.44 17.04
N PRO A 206 25.38 -8.65 17.55
CA PRO A 206 25.70 -7.38 18.17
C PRO A 206 26.44 -7.62 19.47
N HIS A 207 27.62 -6.99 19.63
CA HIS A 207 28.39 -6.99 20.86
C HIS A 207 27.55 -6.38 22.01
N LEU A 208 27.16 -7.22 22.96
CA LEU A 208 26.71 -6.78 24.28
C LEU A 208 27.91 -6.22 25.04
N HIS A 209 27.96 -4.90 25.17
CA HIS A 209 28.81 -4.23 26.15
C HIS A 209 28.26 -4.54 27.54
N GLN A 210 29.00 -5.34 28.30
CA GLN A 210 28.89 -5.41 29.75
C GLN A 210 29.74 -4.26 30.33
N SER A 211 29.09 -3.43 31.12
CA SER A 211 29.70 -2.56 32.15
C SER A 211 28.73 -2.48 33.32
#